data_053b12865304959593b72a3c901486e1
#
_entry.id   053b12865304959593b72a3c901486e1
#
_cell.length_a   1.000
_cell.length_b   1.000
_cell.length_c   1.000
_cell.angle_alpha   90.00
_cell.angle_beta   90.00
_cell.angle_gamma   90.00
#
_symmetry.space_group_name_H-M   'P 1'
#
loop_
_entity.id
_entity.type
_entity.pdbx_description
1 polymer ?
#
loop_
_entity_poly.entity_id
_entity_poly.type
_entity_poly.pdbx_seq_one_letter_code
_entity_poly.pdbx_strand_id
1 'polypeptide(L)'
;MKILVFSDSHGNEDNMVRAVERERPSTLDAIVHLGDGWRDAEALHRLYPRIPLEQVPGNCDLGRFEERERVVFFGDCRVLLCHGHTLGVKSSLLRASYEARERGAQALLYGHTHIPHIDYHDGL
;
A
#
# COMPACT_ATOMS: atom_id res chain seq x y z
N MET A 1 -4.55 -7.36 -14.47
CA MET A 1 -4.46 -7.58 -13.02
C MET A 1 -5.14 -6.45 -12.29
N LYS A 2 -5.95 -6.78 -11.30
CA LYS A 2 -6.72 -5.79 -10.54
C LYS A 2 -6.31 -5.82 -9.08
N ILE A 3 -5.85 -4.69 -8.57
CA ILE A 3 -5.32 -4.55 -7.20
C ILE A 3 -6.07 -3.41 -6.51
N LEU A 4 -6.57 -3.68 -5.30
CA LEU A 4 -7.23 -2.68 -4.49
C LEU A 4 -6.27 -2.17 -3.42
N VAL A 5 -6.05 -0.86 -3.37
CA VAL A 5 -5.06 -0.24 -2.50
C VAL A 5 -5.74 0.59 -1.42
N PHE A 6 -5.37 0.35 -0.18
CA PHE A 6 -5.83 1.11 0.98
C PHE A 6 -4.66 1.74 1.71
N SER A 7 -4.95 2.80 2.45
CA SER A 7 -3.99 3.44 3.32
C SER A 7 -4.73 4.27 4.37
N ASP A 8 -4.12 4.43 5.55
CA ASP A 8 -4.60 5.36 6.58
C ASP A 8 -6.04 5.09 7.01
N SER A 9 -6.39 3.81 7.17
CA SER A 9 -7.75 3.38 7.54
C SER A 9 -8.12 3.71 8.98
N HIS A 10 -7.14 3.74 9.89
CA HIS A 10 -7.33 4.17 11.29
C HIS A 10 -8.57 3.56 11.98
N GLY A 11 -8.75 2.26 11.85
CA GLY A 11 -9.86 1.54 12.47
C GLY A 11 -11.14 1.45 11.64
N ASN A 12 -11.15 1.98 10.42
CA ASN A 12 -12.36 2.02 9.59
C ASN A 12 -12.50 0.80 8.69
N GLU A 13 -12.68 -0.38 9.31
CA GLU A 13 -12.79 -1.65 8.58
C GLU A 13 -14.03 -1.71 7.67
N ASP A 14 -15.14 -1.12 8.10
CA ASP A 14 -16.40 -1.17 7.34
C ASP A 14 -16.26 -0.55 5.95
N ASN A 15 -15.55 0.56 5.84
CA ASN A 15 -15.32 1.19 4.54
C ASN A 15 -14.44 0.33 3.63
N MET A 16 -13.49 -0.40 4.22
CA MET A 16 -12.65 -1.32 3.46
C MET A 16 -13.47 -2.49 2.93
N VAL A 17 -14.35 -3.06 3.74
CA VAL A 17 -15.25 -4.14 3.31
C VAL A 17 -16.17 -3.66 2.18
N ARG A 18 -16.73 -2.46 2.32
CA ARG A 18 -17.58 -1.88 1.26
C ARG A 18 -16.82 -1.72 -0.05
N ALA A 19 -15.57 -1.28 0.01
CA ALA A 19 -14.74 -1.13 -1.18
C ALA A 19 -14.48 -2.48 -1.86
N VAL A 20 -14.16 -3.51 -1.09
CA VAL A 20 -13.94 -4.86 -1.63
C VAL A 20 -15.21 -5.38 -2.31
N GLU A 21 -16.36 -5.25 -1.65
CA GLU A 21 -17.63 -5.71 -2.20
C GLU A 21 -18.01 -4.95 -3.48
N ARG A 22 -17.76 -3.64 -3.52
CA ARG A 22 -18.01 -2.80 -4.70
C ARG A 22 -17.19 -3.27 -5.89
N GLU A 23 -15.95 -3.64 -5.66
CA GLU A 23 -15.04 -4.08 -6.71
C GLU A 23 -15.23 -5.55 -7.09
N ARG A 24 -16.08 -6.29 -6.40
CA ARG A 24 -16.32 -7.72 -6.54
C ARG A 24 -15.08 -8.56 -6.15
N PRO A 25 -15.10 -9.22 -4.99
CA PRO A 25 -13.95 -9.96 -4.48
C PRO A 25 -13.34 -10.95 -5.46
N SER A 26 -14.16 -11.63 -6.26
CA SER A 26 -13.68 -12.62 -7.23
C SER A 26 -12.84 -12.04 -8.37
N THR A 27 -12.87 -10.72 -8.56
CA THR A 27 -12.11 -10.04 -9.62
C THR A 27 -10.79 -9.46 -9.13
N LEU A 28 -10.56 -9.48 -7.81
CA LEU A 28 -9.35 -8.89 -7.22
C LEU A 28 -8.22 -9.91 -7.20
N ASP A 29 -7.06 -9.50 -7.68
CA ASP A 29 -5.83 -10.31 -7.66
C ASP A 29 -5.03 -10.08 -6.40
N ALA A 30 -5.14 -8.91 -5.77
CA ALA A 30 -4.48 -8.59 -4.52
C ALA A 30 -5.12 -7.40 -3.83
N ILE A 31 -4.89 -7.31 -2.51
CA ILE A 31 -5.20 -6.14 -1.69
C ILE A 31 -3.88 -5.64 -1.12
N VAL A 32 -3.68 -4.33 -1.15
CA VAL A 32 -2.50 -3.66 -0.61
C VAL A 32 -2.94 -2.68 0.47
N HIS A 33 -2.24 -2.68 1.60
CA HIS A 33 -2.42 -1.67 2.65
C HIS A 33 -1.09 -0.96 2.92
N LEU A 34 -1.07 0.35 2.79
CA LEU A 34 0.14 1.16 2.83
C LEU A 34 0.39 1.82 4.20
N GLY A 35 -0.21 1.28 5.25
CA GLY A 35 0.08 1.71 6.61
C GLY A 35 -1.00 2.52 7.30
N ASP A 36 -0.84 2.68 8.61
CA ASP A 36 -1.80 3.30 9.52
C ASP A 36 -3.15 2.58 9.52
N GLY A 37 -3.10 1.27 9.72
CA GLY A 37 -4.25 0.38 9.76
C GLY A 37 -3.82 -1.08 9.62
N TRP A 38 -2.69 -1.45 10.22
CA TRP A 38 -2.15 -2.82 10.14
C TRP A 38 -3.19 -3.86 10.56
N ARG A 39 -3.86 -3.64 11.70
CA ARG A 39 -4.87 -4.57 12.21
C ARG A 39 -6.12 -4.59 11.35
N ASP A 40 -6.47 -3.46 10.75
CA ASP A 40 -7.61 -3.38 9.83
C ASP A 40 -7.37 -4.25 8.61
N ALA A 41 -6.16 -4.22 8.06
CA ALA A 41 -5.78 -5.06 6.93
C ALA A 41 -5.80 -6.54 7.30
N GLU A 42 -5.30 -6.90 8.47
CA GLU A 42 -5.36 -8.28 8.97
C GLU A 42 -6.81 -8.77 9.13
N ALA A 43 -7.69 -7.92 9.67
CA ALA A 43 -9.10 -8.25 9.82
C ALA A 43 -9.76 -8.45 8.45
N LEU A 44 -9.45 -7.59 7.49
CA LEU A 44 -9.95 -7.71 6.13
C LEU A 44 -9.49 -9.01 5.48
N HIS A 45 -8.23 -9.39 5.66
CA HIS A 45 -7.68 -10.63 5.11
C HIS A 45 -8.38 -11.86 5.70
N ARG A 46 -8.79 -11.83 6.96
CA ARG A 46 -9.56 -12.92 7.57
C ARG A 46 -10.92 -13.09 6.93
N LEU A 47 -11.51 -12.00 6.43
CA LEU A 47 -12.79 -12.05 5.71
C LEU A 47 -12.62 -12.54 4.26
N TYR A 48 -11.48 -12.26 3.65
CA TYR A 48 -11.20 -12.61 2.25
C TYR A 48 -9.86 -13.34 2.14
N PRO A 49 -9.75 -14.55 2.73
CA PRO A 49 -8.44 -15.22 2.83
C PRO A 49 -7.87 -15.70 1.49
N ARG A 50 -8.68 -15.73 0.44
CA ARG A 50 -8.22 -16.13 -0.89
C ARG A 50 -7.58 -14.99 -1.67
N ILE A 51 -7.77 -13.74 -1.23
CA ILE A 51 -7.19 -12.58 -1.88
C ILE A 51 -5.84 -12.30 -1.19
N PRO A 52 -4.71 -12.37 -1.90
CA PRO A 52 -3.41 -12.07 -1.29
C PRO A 52 -3.38 -10.66 -0.71
N LEU A 53 -2.77 -10.52 0.47
CA LEU A 53 -2.58 -9.24 1.12
C LEU A 53 -1.10 -8.91 1.17
N GLU A 54 -0.75 -7.71 0.69
CA GLU A 54 0.57 -7.11 0.87
C GLU A 54 0.41 -5.84 1.68
N GLN A 55 1.22 -5.66 2.72
CA GLN A 55 1.12 -4.44 3.54
C GLN A 55 2.46 -4.00 4.10
N VAL A 56 2.54 -2.72 4.42
CA VAL A 56 3.66 -2.11 5.14
C VAL A 56 3.11 -1.34 6.34
N PRO A 57 3.87 -1.21 7.45
CA PRO A 57 3.41 -0.44 8.60
C PRO A 57 3.54 1.06 8.35
N GLY A 58 2.63 1.83 8.93
CA GLY A 58 2.71 3.29 8.96
C GLY A 58 3.23 3.79 10.29
N ASN A 59 3.32 5.12 10.44
CA ASN A 59 3.82 5.74 11.66
C ASN A 59 2.89 5.56 12.85
N CYS A 60 1.60 5.28 12.61
CA CYS A 60 0.62 5.03 13.68
C CYS A 60 0.46 3.54 14.02
N ASP A 61 1.16 2.63 13.33
CA ASP A 61 1.12 1.19 13.61
C ASP A 61 2.18 0.83 14.67
N LEU A 62 1.89 1.19 15.92
CA LEU A 62 2.82 1.04 17.03
C LEU A 62 3.17 -0.42 17.30
N GLY A 63 4.44 -0.67 17.61
CA GLY A 63 4.92 -2.02 17.92
C GLY A 63 5.18 -2.90 16.71
N ARG A 64 5.08 -2.38 15.51
CA ARG A 64 5.37 -3.13 14.28
C ARG A 64 6.81 -2.92 13.87
N PHE A 65 7.50 -4.03 13.61
CA PHE A 65 8.92 -4.05 13.24
C PHE A 65 9.16 -4.58 11.83
N GLU A 66 8.09 -4.82 11.08
CA GLU A 66 8.15 -5.25 9.69
C GLU A 66 8.78 -4.16 8.82
N GLU A 67 9.27 -4.54 7.65
CA GLU A 67 9.89 -3.59 6.72
C GLU A 67 8.91 -2.50 6.33
N ARG A 68 9.36 -1.26 6.43
CA ARG A 68 8.55 -0.06 6.12
C ARG A 68 8.56 0.30 4.64
N GLU A 69 9.55 -0.20 3.92
CA GLU A 69 9.63 -0.09 2.47
C GLU A 69 9.85 -1.50 1.93
N ARG A 70 8.96 -1.96 1.06
CA ARG A 70 9.01 -3.31 0.49
C ARG A 70 8.83 -3.27 -1.01
N VAL A 71 9.63 -4.05 -1.72
CA VAL A 71 9.45 -4.29 -3.15
C VAL A 71 8.66 -5.59 -3.32
N VAL A 72 7.56 -5.52 -4.05
CA VAL A 72 6.73 -6.68 -4.37
C VAL A 72 6.54 -6.77 -5.87
N PHE A 73 6.15 -7.96 -6.35
CA PHE A 73 5.86 -8.18 -7.77
C PHE A 73 4.35 -8.36 -7.97
N PHE A 74 3.80 -7.61 -8.90
CA PHE A 74 2.46 -7.85 -9.42
C PHE A 74 2.59 -8.24 -10.89
N GLY A 75 2.54 -9.56 -11.17
CA GLY A 75 2.93 -10.07 -12.47
C GLY A 75 4.41 -9.79 -12.70
N ASP A 76 4.76 -9.12 -13.80
CA ASP A 76 6.13 -8.75 -14.12
C ASP A 76 6.50 -7.34 -13.60
N CYS A 77 5.55 -6.63 -12.99
CA CYS A 77 5.77 -5.28 -12.50
C CYS A 77 6.37 -5.30 -11.09
N ARG A 78 7.49 -4.65 -10.92
CA ARG A 78 8.16 -4.48 -9.61
C ARG A 78 7.68 -3.17 -8.99
N VAL A 79 7.09 -3.24 -7.80
CA VAL A 79 6.45 -2.12 -7.14
C VAL A 79 7.04 -1.90 -5.75
N LEU A 80 7.43 -0.67 -5.44
CA LEU A 80 7.83 -0.30 -4.08
C LEU A 80 6.58 0.11 -3.28
N LEU A 81 6.36 -0.54 -2.15
CA LEU A 81 5.30 -0.19 -1.21
C LEU A 81 5.91 0.53 -0.01
N CYS A 82 5.33 1.67 0.36
CA CYS A 82 5.71 2.36 1.59
C CYS A 82 4.53 3.20 2.09
N HIS A 83 4.50 3.45 3.41
CA HIS A 83 3.57 4.45 3.94
C HIS A 83 4.04 5.85 3.56
N GLY A 84 5.34 6.05 3.52
CA GLY A 84 5.96 7.29 3.08
C GLY A 84 6.54 8.14 4.19
N HIS A 85 6.24 7.85 5.46
CA HIS A 85 6.74 8.66 6.58
C HIS A 85 8.26 8.59 6.71
N THR A 86 8.89 7.46 6.34
CA THR A 86 10.35 7.30 6.35
C THR A 86 11.03 7.99 5.18
N LEU A 87 10.29 8.30 4.11
CA LEU A 87 10.81 8.89 2.88
C LEU A 87 10.32 10.32 2.66
N GLY A 88 9.68 10.93 3.67
CA GLY A 88 9.29 12.33 3.66
C GLY A 88 8.28 12.72 2.61
N VAL A 89 7.32 11.84 2.26
CA VAL A 89 6.36 12.09 1.18
C VAL A 89 5.45 13.29 1.44
N LYS A 90 5.23 13.70 2.70
CA LYS A 90 4.47 14.91 3.02
C LYS A 90 5.16 16.18 2.56
N SER A 91 6.49 16.16 2.47
CA SER A 91 7.29 17.31 2.04
C SER A 91 7.61 17.25 0.56
N SER A 92 7.92 16.06 0.03
CA SER A 92 8.34 15.89 -1.36
C SER A 92 8.30 14.40 -1.74
N LEU A 93 8.05 14.12 -3.02
CA LEU A 93 8.14 12.76 -3.56
C LEU A 93 9.54 12.43 -4.09
N LEU A 94 10.46 13.37 -4.08
CA LEU A 94 11.78 13.18 -4.67
C LEU A 94 12.55 12.02 -4.05
N ARG A 95 12.60 11.96 -2.72
CA ARG A 95 13.31 10.91 -1.99
C ARG A 95 12.67 9.53 -2.22
N ALA A 96 11.34 9.45 -2.19
CA ALA A 96 10.63 8.19 -2.42
C ALA A 96 10.83 7.69 -3.86
N SER A 97 10.79 8.58 -4.84
CA SER A 97 11.02 8.24 -6.24
C SER A 97 12.46 7.75 -6.45
N TYR A 98 13.42 8.40 -5.82
CA TYR A 98 14.83 7.99 -5.87
C TYR A 98 15.00 6.58 -5.30
N GLU A 99 14.42 6.31 -4.13
CA GLU A 99 14.51 5.01 -3.47
C GLU A 99 13.88 3.91 -4.33
N ALA A 100 12.74 4.20 -4.97
CA ALA A 100 12.09 3.26 -5.87
C ALA A 100 13.00 2.90 -7.03
N ARG A 101 13.65 3.87 -7.65
CA ARG A 101 14.59 3.64 -8.75
C ARG A 101 15.81 2.83 -8.31
N GLU A 102 16.36 3.13 -7.14
CA GLU A 102 17.51 2.40 -6.59
C GLU A 102 17.19 0.93 -6.37
N ARG A 103 15.95 0.60 -6.01
CA ARG A 103 15.50 -0.78 -5.84
C ARG A 103 15.01 -1.43 -7.13
N GLY A 104 15.12 -0.72 -8.25
CA GLY A 104 14.68 -1.21 -9.55
C GLY A 104 13.17 -1.30 -9.71
N ALA A 105 12.41 -0.57 -8.92
CA ALA A 105 10.96 -0.57 -9.00
C ALA A 105 10.48 0.25 -10.20
N GLN A 106 9.40 -0.22 -10.83
CA GLN A 106 8.76 0.43 -11.97
C GLN A 106 7.59 1.31 -11.52
N ALA A 107 7.12 1.12 -10.27
CA ALA A 107 6.03 1.89 -9.70
C ALA A 107 6.26 2.07 -8.20
N LEU A 108 5.63 3.10 -7.65
CA LEU A 108 5.67 3.45 -6.23
C LEU A 108 4.24 3.63 -5.74
N LEU A 109 3.88 2.92 -4.65
CA LEU A 109 2.61 3.12 -3.95
C LEU A 109 2.90 3.67 -2.56
N TYR A 110 2.24 4.75 -2.18
CA TYR A 110 2.44 5.39 -0.89
C TYR A 110 1.14 5.96 -0.31
N GLY A 111 1.11 6.12 1.01
CA GLY A 111 0.03 6.78 1.73
C GLY A 111 0.54 8.00 2.49
N HIS A 112 0.15 8.13 3.77
CA HIS A 112 0.60 9.13 4.75
C HIS A 112 0.15 10.57 4.46
N THR A 113 0.13 11.01 3.20
CA THR A 113 -0.24 12.39 2.86
C THR A 113 -1.73 12.68 3.08
N HIS A 114 -2.58 11.65 3.11
CA HIS A 114 -4.04 11.74 3.14
C HIS A 114 -4.63 12.48 1.94
N ILE A 115 -3.84 12.66 0.89
CA ILE A 115 -4.23 13.34 -0.35
C ILE A 115 -4.04 12.36 -1.50
N PRO A 116 -5.09 12.04 -2.27
CA PRO A 116 -4.94 11.19 -3.46
C PRO A 116 -3.96 11.83 -4.45
N HIS A 117 -3.01 11.04 -4.92
CA HIS A 117 -2.00 11.54 -5.85
C HIS A 117 -1.49 10.41 -6.74
N ILE A 118 -1.35 10.70 -8.02
CA ILE A 118 -0.71 9.81 -8.98
C ILE A 118 0.43 10.58 -9.63
N ASP A 119 1.63 10.00 -9.60
CA ASP A 119 2.81 10.63 -10.16
C ASP A 119 3.59 9.63 -10.99
N TYR A 120 4.05 10.07 -12.15
CA TYR A 120 4.81 9.25 -13.10
C TYR A 120 6.14 9.91 -13.39
N HIS A 121 7.22 9.19 -13.15
CA HIS A 121 8.58 9.62 -13.48
C HIS A 121 9.19 8.62 -14.46
N ASP A 122 10.17 9.08 -15.24
CA ASP A 122 10.87 8.23 -16.20
C ASP A 122 11.45 7.00 -15.47
N GLY A 123 11.10 5.82 -15.96
CA GLY A 123 11.54 4.57 -15.40
C GLY A 123 10.87 4.16 -14.10
N LEU A 124 9.77 4.79 -13.76
CA LEU A 124 9.06 4.50 -12.53
C LEU A 124 7.57 4.31 -12.79
#